data_dac09745e365f126c8edbab56fd089f1
#
_entry.id   dac09745e365f126c8edbab56fd089f1
#
_cell.length_a   1.000
_cell.length_b   1.000
_cell.length_c   1.000
_cell.angle_alpha   90.00
_cell.angle_beta   90.00
_cell.angle_gamma   90.00
#
_symmetry.space_group_name_H-M   'P 1'
#
loop_
_entity.id
_entity.type
_entity.pdbx_description
1 polymer ?
#
loop_
_entity_poly.entity_id
_entity_poly.type
_entity_poly.pdbx_seq_one_letter_code
_entity_poly.pdbx_strand_id
1 'polypeptide(L)'
;MGQRTTEPPICWLMHAALSRPKLISLAAGFTDNASLPVAETRTALNRVLRSPKTGQPALQYGITAGDTTLRQLTARHLQKLDGVTAHDKNHSFERLLITSGSQQLLYMTTEALCDEGDIVLVEDPTYFVYLSILQSRGLRARAVRLKRDGLDLAHLESVLQSLKRTGELRHVKMLYLVSYFQNXTGVTTRFEKKSAVLKLLKKFERDAGHPIYLLEDAAYRELCFCPEMKGRDALPRVQAGQQVGPVIAREKSALMVRGAADRVIYAGTFTKPFATGARVGYGVLPEPVFTAVKHIKGNHDFGTANLLQQLFVRALASGIYGRHVTRLQKRYAHKARVMKLVIEKHFPPAVEWWEPEGGLYFWARLPHGLSSGVKSKVFSTALKNDVLYVPGEICYADDPARRKPNHEMRISFGSASEKDIQEGIARLGKVLRKLI
;
A
#
# COMPACT_ATOMS: atom_id res chain seq x y z
N MET A 1 17.69 18.39 -7.26
CA MET A 1 16.99 17.30 -6.54
C MET A 1 17.77 16.76 -5.35
N GLY A 2 19.04 16.38 -5.52
CA GLY A 2 19.82 15.78 -4.42
C GLY A 2 19.89 16.60 -3.16
N GLN A 3 20.01 17.90 -3.29
CA GLN A 3 20.14 18.81 -2.12
C GLN A 3 18.87 18.87 -1.26
N ARG A 4 17.69 18.63 -1.84
CA ARG A 4 16.42 18.66 -1.07
C ARG A 4 15.96 17.28 -0.63
N THR A 5 16.58 16.21 -1.13
CA THR A 5 16.22 14.85 -0.76
C THR A 5 16.74 14.51 0.64
N THR A 6 15.83 14.18 1.55
CA THR A 6 16.19 13.76 2.91
C THR A 6 16.05 12.25 3.05
N GLU A 7 16.68 11.70 4.09
CA GLU A 7 16.54 10.28 4.37
C GLU A 7 15.08 9.96 4.68
N PRO A 8 14.48 8.97 3.99
CA PRO A 8 13.11 8.59 4.30
C PRO A 8 12.96 8.10 5.75
N PRO A 9 11.85 8.41 6.41
CA PRO A 9 11.64 7.97 7.79
C PRO A 9 11.79 6.47 8.00
N ILE A 10 11.50 5.66 6.97
CA ILE A 10 11.65 4.21 7.08
C ILE A 10 13.10 3.81 7.36
N CYS A 11 14.07 4.55 6.84
CA CYS A 11 15.49 4.20 7.00
C CYS A 11 15.93 4.33 8.47
N TRP A 12 15.62 5.45 9.12
CA TRP A 12 16.01 5.59 10.53
C TRP A 12 15.18 4.67 11.46
N LEU A 13 13.90 4.39 11.13
CA LEU A 13 13.10 3.43 11.87
C LEU A 13 13.72 2.03 11.79
N MET A 14 14.16 1.64 10.59
CA MET A 14 14.85 0.36 10.38
C MET A 14 16.18 0.32 11.15
N HIS A 15 16.94 1.41 11.06
CA HIS A 15 18.22 1.50 11.78
C HIS A 15 17.99 1.34 13.30
N ALA A 16 16.98 2.02 13.85
CA ALA A 16 16.64 1.92 15.25
C ALA A 16 16.27 0.48 15.64
N ALA A 17 15.52 -0.21 14.79
CA ALA A 17 15.11 -1.59 15.03
C ALA A 17 16.29 -2.57 14.99
N LEU A 18 17.21 -2.36 14.04
CA LEU A 18 18.35 -3.28 13.82
C LEU A 18 19.49 -3.05 14.82
N SER A 19 19.64 -1.82 15.33
CA SER A 19 20.75 -1.49 16.25
C SER A 19 20.50 -1.89 17.70
N ARG A 20 19.30 -2.38 18.04
CA ARG A 20 18.93 -2.74 19.40
C ARG A 20 18.38 -4.18 19.43
N PRO A 21 19.22 -5.17 19.80
CA PRO A 21 18.79 -6.59 19.74
C PRO A 21 17.58 -6.95 20.60
N LYS A 22 17.32 -6.21 21.68
CA LYS A 22 16.18 -6.47 22.57
C LYS A 22 14.90 -5.72 22.15
N LEU A 23 15.01 -4.83 21.15
CA LEU A 23 13.90 -3.98 20.73
C LEU A 23 12.84 -4.80 20.00
N ILE A 24 11.61 -4.75 20.50
CA ILE A 24 10.46 -5.32 19.80
C ILE A 24 9.94 -4.26 18.83
N SER A 25 10.06 -4.53 17.54
CA SER A 25 9.62 -3.59 16.51
C SER A 25 8.17 -3.89 16.11
N LEU A 26 7.27 -3.00 16.50
CA LEU A 26 5.90 -2.94 16.02
C LEU A 26 5.78 -1.82 14.98
N ALA A 27 6.90 -1.39 14.40
CA ALA A 27 6.97 -0.29 13.44
C ALA A 27 7.11 -0.77 12.00
N ALA A 28 7.95 -1.76 11.77
CA ALA A 28 8.35 -2.15 10.40
C ALA A 28 7.16 -2.61 9.56
N GLY A 29 7.20 -2.25 8.29
CA GLY A 29 6.23 -2.71 7.28
C GLY A 29 6.64 -4.03 6.63
N PHE A 30 7.46 -4.81 7.33
CA PHE A 30 7.91 -6.13 6.87
C PHE A 30 6.79 -7.15 7.00
N THR A 31 6.81 -8.14 6.11
CA THR A 31 5.92 -9.28 6.17
C THR A 31 6.46 -10.35 7.13
N ASP A 32 5.64 -11.33 7.44
CA ASP A 32 5.97 -12.40 8.38
C ASP A 32 7.08 -13.29 7.80
N ASN A 33 8.25 -13.30 8.43
CA ASN A 33 9.39 -14.11 7.97
C ASN A 33 9.05 -15.60 7.89
N ALA A 34 8.30 -16.11 8.87
CA ALA A 34 7.95 -17.54 8.91
C ALA A 34 7.06 -17.96 7.74
N SER A 35 6.37 -16.99 7.14
CA SER A 35 5.45 -17.25 6.01
C SER A 35 6.06 -16.98 4.64
N LEU A 36 7.31 -16.53 4.56
CA LEU A 36 7.93 -16.28 3.26
C LEU A 36 8.03 -17.60 2.46
N PRO A 37 7.67 -17.56 1.16
CA PRO A 37 7.44 -18.79 0.38
C PRO A 37 8.73 -19.38 -0.18
N VAL A 38 9.63 -19.89 0.69
CA VAL A 38 10.93 -20.42 0.29
C VAL A 38 10.76 -21.67 -0.59
N ALA A 39 9.95 -22.63 -0.14
CA ALA A 39 9.73 -23.87 -0.91
C ALA A 39 9.03 -23.59 -2.23
N GLU A 40 8.03 -22.72 -2.21
CA GLU A 40 7.27 -22.33 -3.41
C GLU A 40 8.17 -21.62 -4.43
N THR A 41 9.04 -20.73 -3.94
CA THR A 41 9.99 -20.00 -4.79
C THR A 41 11.01 -20.98 -5.41
N ARG A 42 11.54 -21.90 -4.60
CA ARG A 42 12.46 -22.93 -5.10
C ARG A 42 11.79 -23.75 -6.20
N THR A 43 10.57 -24.21 -5.99
CA THR A 43 9.82 -24.99 -6.98
C THR A 43 9.66 -24.23 -8.29
N ALA A 44 9.24 -22.97 -8.21
CA ALA A 44 9.02 -22.13 -9.39
C ALA A 44 10.34 -21.88 -10.13
N LEU A 45 11.41 -21.53 -9.41
CA LEU A 45 12.72 -21.27 -10.02
C LEU A 45 13.32 -22.54 -10.64
N ASN A 46 13.14 -23.69 -9.99
CA ASN A 46 13.60 -24.96 -10.56
C ASN A 46 12.93 -25.26 -11.91
N ARG A 47 11.65 -24.92 -12.03
CA ARG A 47 10.94 -25.05 -13.32
C ARG A 47 11.51 -24.12 -14.38
N VAL A 48 11.82 -22.86 -14.00
CA VAL A 48 12.40 -21.87 -14.92
C VAL A 48 13.77 -22.34 -15.41
N LEU A 49 14.61 -22.82 -14.50
CA LEU A 49 16.02 -23.15 -14.79
C LEU A 49 16.27 -24.64 -15.12
N ARG A 50 15.18 -25.37 -15.37
CA ARG A 50 15.23 -26.82 -15.59
C ARG A 50 16.11 -27.23 -16.80
N SER A 51 16.19 -26.38 -17.80
CA SER A 51 16.93 -26.66 -19.04
C SER A 51 17.41 -25.34 -19.67
N PRO A 52 18.40 -25.41 -20.58
CA PRO A 52 18.79 -24.20 -21.33
C PRO A 52 17.63 -23.56 -22.10
N LYS A 53 16.71 -24.36 -22.63
CA LYS A 53 15.56 -23.88 -23.40
C LYS A 53 14.69 -22.91 -22.59
N THR A 54 14.47 -23.18 -21.30
CA THR A 54 13.68 -22.33 -20.42
C THR A 54 14.53 -21.33 -19.63
N GLY A 55 15.74 -21.71 -19.28
CA GLY A 55 16.61 -20.90 -18.41
C GLY A 55 17.33 -19.76 -19.13
N GLN A 56 17.83 -20.02 -20.35
CA GLN A 56 18.56 -18.96 -21.09
C GLN A 56 17.70 -17.73 -21.34
N PRO A 57 16.43 -17.86 -21.82
CA PRO A 57 15.59 -16.67 -21.97
C PRO A 57 15.33 -15.93 -20.66
N ALA A 58 15.23 -16.67 -19.55
CA ALA A 58 14.99 -16.07 -18.23
C ALA A 58 16.19 -15.25 -17.74
N LEU A 59 17.40 -15.65 -18.16
CA LEU A 59 18.64 -14.98 -17.75
C LEU A 59 19.09 -13.91 -18.72
N GLN A 60 18.38 -13.73 -19.84
CA GLN A 60 18.69 -12.71 -20.84
C GLN A 60 17.82 -11.47 -20.54
N TYR A 61 18.16 -10.36 -21.16
CA TYR A 61 17.34 -9.15 -21.12
C TYR A 61 15.90 -9.44 -21.60
N GLY A 62 14.94 -8.89 -20.88
CA GLY A 62 13.54 -8.82 -21.33
C GLY A 62 13.24 -7.49 -21.97
N ILE A 63 11.96 -7.20 -22.17
CA ILE A 63 11.50 -5.91 -22.71
C ILE A 63 11.07 -4.99 -21.56
N THR A 64 11.14 -3.70 -21.79
CA THR A 64 10.89 -2.68 -20.75
C THR A 64 9.49 -2.80 -20.14
N ALA A 65 8.45 -3.02 -20.97
CA ALA A 65 7.08 -3.16 -20.47
C ALA A 65 6.88 -4.40 -19.57
N GLY A 66 7.77 -5.37 -19.70
CA GLY A 66 7.69 -6.62 -18.97
C GLY A 66 7.30 -7.80 -19.84
N ASP A 67 7.56 -8.99 -19.36
CA ASP A 67 7.28 -10.25 -20.06
C ASP A 67 5.79 -10.30 -20.45
N THR A 68 5.51 -10.61 -21.71
CA THR A 68 4.16 -10.61 -22.24
C THR A 68 3.26 -11.62 -21.51
N THR A 69 3.78 -12.82 -21.24
CA THR A 69 3.01 -13.84 -20.51
C THR A 69 2.69 -13.36 -19.08
N LEU A 70 3.67 -12.76 -18.40
CA LEU A 70 3.42 -12.21 -17.06
C LEU A 70 2.37 -11.11 -17.10
N ARG A 71 2.46 -10.21 -18.08
CA ARG A 71 1.47 -9.13 -18.23
C ARG A 71 0.06 -9.69 -18.45
N GLN A 72 -0.07 -10.74 -19.28
CA GLN A 72 -1.35 -11.41 -19.54
C GLN A 72 -1.89 -12.10 -18.29
N LEU A 73 -1.03 -12.85 -17.57
CA LEU A 73 -1.43 -13.53 -16.33
C LEU A 73 -1.83 -12.52 -15.25
N THR A 74 -1.09 -11.43 -15.14
CA THR A 74 -1.38 -10.36 -14.18
C THR A 74 -2.71 -9.68 -14.49
N ALA A 75 -2.98 -9.42 -15.79
CA ALA A 75 -4.25 -8.82 -16.21
C ALA A 75 -5.42 -9.74 -15.85
N ARG A 76 -5.31 -11.04 -16.10
CA ARG A 76 -6.35 -12.02 -15.73
C ARG A 76 -6.53 -12.06 -14.20
N HIS A 77 -5.45 -12.02 -13.46
CA HIS A 77 -5.50 -11.98 -12.00
C HIS A 77 -6.26 -10.73 -11.52
N LEU A 78 -5.97 -9.58 -12.09
CA LEU A 78 -6.64 -8.33 -11.73
C LEU A 78 -8.13 -8.35 -12.11
N GLN A 79 -8.45 -8.91 -13.29
CA GLN A 79 -9.84 -9.13 -13.70
C GLN A 79 -10.60 -9.98 -12.69
N LYS A 80 -9.96 -11.05 -12.20
CA LYS A 80 -10.56 -11.92 -11.18
C LYS A 80 -10.80 -11.14 -9.87
N LEU A 81 -9.85 -10.31 -9.44
CA LEU A 81 -10.02 -9.49 -8.24
C LEU A 81 -11.18 -8.50 -8.39
N ASP A 82 -11.45 -8.02 -9.59
CA ASP A 82 -12.54 -7.08 -9.87
C ASP A 82 -13.83 -7.77 -10.34
N GLY A 83 -13.80 -9.09 -10.52
CA GLY A 83 -14.99 -9.84 -10.96
C GLY A 83 -15.44 -9.51 -12.37
N VAL A 84 -14.50 -9.22 -13.29
CA VAL A 84 -14.81 -8.84 -14.68
C VAL A 84 -14.41 -9.95 -15.66
N THR A 85 -14.94 -9.86 -16.88
CA THR A 85 -14.65 -10.82 -17.94
C THR A 85 -13.33 -10.48 -18.64
N ALA A 86 -12.86 -11.45 -19.43
CA ALA A 86 -11.58 -11.35 -20.13
C ALA A 86 -11.50 -10.24 -21.18
N HIS A 87 -12.63 -9.65 -21.56
CA HIS A 87 -12.67 -8.63 -22.63
C HIS A 87 -12.76 -7.20 -22.11
N ASP A 88 -12.59 -6.97 -20.81
CA ASP A 88 -12.63 -5.62 -20.25
C ASP A 88 -11.38 -4.83 -20.69
N LYS A 89 -11.59 -3.76 -21.43
CA LYS A 89 -10.51 -2.90 -21.96
C LYS A 89 -9.69 -2.24 -20.86
N ASN A 90 -10.31 -1.90 -19.71
CA ASN A 90 -9.59 -1.22 -18.63
C ASN A 90 -8.61 -2.16 -17.91
N HIS A 91 -8.77 -3.47 -18.09
CA HIS A 91 -7.89 -4.48 -17.51
C HIS A 91 -7.00 -5.13 -18.58
N SER A 92 -6.85 -4.54 -19.75
CA SER A 92 -6.05 -5.11 -20.84
C SER A 92 -4.57 -5.18 -20.45
N PHE A 93 -3.92 -6.31 -20.78
CA PHE A 93 -2.48 -6.45 -20.55
C PHE A 93 -1.66 -5.41 -21.34
N GLU A 94 -2.21 -4.89 -22.42
CA GLU A 94 -1.53 -3.86 -23.22
C GLU A 94 -1.33 -2.56 -22.45
N ARG A 95 -2.15 -2.32 -21.42
CA ARG A 95 -2.05 -1.16 -20.53
C ARG A 95 -1.23 -1.46 -19.26
N LEU A 96 -0.69 -2.68 -19.16
CA LEU A 96 -0.04 -3.18 -17.94
C LEU A 96 1.48 -3.15 -18.10
N LEU A 97 2.16 -2.49 -17.17
CA LEU A 97 3.62 -2.33 -17.11
C LEU A 97 4.14 -3.05 -15.87
N ILE A 98 5.11 -3.95 -16.05
CA ILE A 98 5.78 -4.61 -14.90
C ILE A 98 6.85 -3.67 -14.36
N THR A 99 6.93 -3.56 -13.04
CA THR A 99 7.88 -2.67 -12.36
C THR A 99 8.64 -3.39 -11.26
N SER A 100 9.72 -2.77 -10.80
CA SER A 100 10.56 -3.28 -9.70
C SER A 100 9.88 -2.90 -8.37
N GLY A 101 8.74 -3.52 -8.12
CA GLY A 101 7.82 -3.19 -7.04
C GLY A 101 6.94 -2.00 -7.39
N SER A 102 5.84 -1.85 -6.65
CA SER A 102 4.92 -0.71 -6.88
C SER A 102 5.57 0.64 -6.57
N GLN A 103 6.57 0.68 -5.68
CA GLN A 103 7.23 1.95 -5.35
C GLN A 103 7.91 2.56 -6.57
N GLN A 104 8.53 1.76 -7.46
CA GLN A 104 9.08 2.29 -8.71
C GLN A 104 7.97 2.88 -9.58
N LEU A 105 6.81 2.22 -9.65
CA LEU A 105 5.68 2.76 -10.40
C LEU A 105 5.23 4.11 -9.84
N LEU A 106 5.09 4.21 -8.51
CA LEU A 106 4.69 5.47 -7.87
C LEU A 106 5.68 6.58 -8.22
N TYR A 107 6.98 6.28 -8.14
CA TYR A 107 8.03 7.26 -8.45
C TYR A 107 7.95 7.71 -9.92
N MET A 108 7.92 6.75 -10.86
CA MET A 108 7.93 7.06 -12.29
C MET A 108 6.65 7.77 -12.76
N THR A 109 5.50 7.39 -12.21
CA THR A 109 4.23 8.05 -12.53
C THR A 109 4.27 9.51 -12.07
N THR A 110 4.76 9.74 -10.87
CA THR A 110 4.90 11.09 -10.31
C THR A 110 5.85 11.92 -11.17
N GLU A 111 6.97 11.33 -11.59
CA GLU A 111 7.94 12.00 -12.47
C GLU A 111 7.32 12.32 -13.84
N ALA A 112 6.52 11.41 -14.39
CA ALA A 112 5.90 11.59 -15.70
C ALA A 112 4.86 12.71 -15.72
N LEU A 113 4.14 12.90 -14.60
CA LEU A 113 2.97 13.79 -14.57
C LEU A 113 3.24 15.15 -13.92
N CYS A 114 4.30 15.27 -13.11
CA CYS A 114 4.49 16.46 -12.26
C CYS A 114 5.83 17.12 -12.51
N ASP A 115 5.79 18.44 -12.65
CA ASP A 115 6.98 19.30 -12.61
C ASP A 115 7.20 19.83 -11.20
N GLU A 116 8.40 20.29 -10.90
CA GLU A 116 8.73 20.93 -9.62
C GLU A 116 7.73 22.04 -9.32
N GLY A 117 7.21 22.05 -8.10
CA GLY A 117 6.20 23.01 -7.67
C GLY A 117 4.76 22.58 -7.90
N ASP A 118 4.53 21.49 -8.63
CA ASP A 118 3.17 20.96 -8.82
C ASP A 118 2.63 20.36 -7.53
N ILE A 119 1.34 20.12 -7.52
CA ILE A 119 0.58 19.69 -6.36
C ILE A 119 0.02 18.29 -6.59
N VAL A 120 0.20 17.42 -5.59
CA VAL A 120 -0.48 16.12 -5.52
C VAL A 120 -1.42 16.16 -4.31
N LEU A 121 -2.69 15.83 -4.55
CA LEU A 121 -3.65 15.66 -3.45
C LEU A 121 -3.40 14.29 -2.82
N VAL A 122 -3.36 14.23 -1.48
CA VAL A 122 -3.10 12.98 -0.76
C VAL A 122 -4.11 12.80 0.36
N GLU A 123 -4.37 11.55 0.73
CA GLU A 123 -5.12 11.24 1.94
C GLU A 123 -4.39 11.78 3.18
N ASP A 124 -5.12 12.09 4.22
CA ASP A 124 -4.56 12.63 5.46
C ASP A 124 -5.07 11.75 6.63
N PRO A 125 -4.30 10.75 7.11
CA PRO A 125 -2.90 10.45 6.76
C PRO A 125 -2.75 9.59 5.49
N THR A 126 -1.49 9.45 5.02
CA THR A 126 -1.16 8.64 3.84
C THR A 126 0.19 7.92 4.01
N TYR A 127 0.62 7.21 2.96
CA TYR A 127 1.87 6.44 2.95
C TYR A 127 3.08 7.39 2.97
N PHE A 128 3.84 7.33 4.06
CA PHE A 128 4.91 8.31 4.29
C PHE A 128 6.08 8.20 3.30
N VAL A 129 6.30 7.00 2.71
CA VAL A 129 7.35 6.90 1.67
C VAL A 129 6.91 7.67 0.41
N TYR A 130 5.62 7.69 0.10
CA TYR A 130 5.13 8.51 -1.02
C TYR A 130 5.33 10.01 -0.73
N LEU A 131 5.09 10.43 0.50
CA LEU A 131 5.39 11.82 0.90
C LEU A 131 6.88 12.16 0.70
N SER A 132 7.77 11.19 0.96
CA SER A 132 9.21 11.38 0.71
C SER A 132 9.51 11.51 -0.79
N ILE A 133 8.80 10.77 -1.64
CA ILE A 133 8.93 10.93 -3.10
C ILE A 133 8.53 12.35 -3.51
N LEU A 134 7.40 12.85 -3.00
CA LEU A 134 6.94 14.20 -3.32
C LEU A 134 8.00 15.24 -2.88
N GLN A 135 8.52 15.10 -1.67
CA GLN A 135 9.51 15.99 -1.11
C GLN A 135 10.79 16.02 -1.97
N SER A 136 11.29 14.84 -2.37
CA SER A 136 12.52 14.77 -3.16
C SER A 136 12.34 15.35 -4.57
N ARG A 137 11.13 15.27 -5.13
CA ARG A 137 10.80 15.80 -6.45
C ARG A 137 10.45 17.29 -6.42
N GLY A 138 10.43 17.91 -5.23
CA GLY A 138 10.08 19.33 -5.10
C GLY A 138 8.60 19.60 -5.31
N LEU A 139 7.75 18.61 -5.02
CA LEU A 139 6.31 18.71 -5.19
C LEU A 139 5.65 19.10 -3.86
N ARG A 140 4.49 19.71 -3.97
CA ARG A 140 3.68 20.11 -2.82
C ARG A 140 2.55 19.11 -2.63
N ALA A 141 2.29 18.72 -1.39
CA ALA A 141 1.15 17.88 -1.04
C ALA A 141 0.02 18.76 -0.48
N ARG A 142 -1.21 18.50 -0.91
CA ARG A 142 -2.39 19.06 -0.26
C ARG A 142 -3.20 17.91 0.30
N ALA A 143 -3.50 18.01 1.57
CA ALA A 143 -4.08 16.93 2.35
C ALA A 143 -5.60 16.94 2.24
N VAL A 144 -6.19 15.76 2.06
CA VAL A 144 -7.65 15.58 2.07
C VAL A 144 -7.99 14.62 3.22
N ARG A 145 -8.87 15.08 4.11
CA ARG A 145 -9.27 14.31 5.30
C ARG A 145 -9.75 12.90 4.93
N LEU A 146 -9.33 11.92 5.73
CA LEU A 146 -9.74 10.54 5.58
C LEU A 146 -10.79 10.19 6.63
N LYS A 147 -11.91 9.58 6.19
CA LYS A 147 -12.95 9.02 7.04
C LYS A 147 -12.82 7.50 7.07
N ARG A 148 -13.67 6.83 7.86
CA ARG A 148 -13.59 5.37 8.02
C ARG A 148 -13.96 4.58 6.77
N ASP A 149 -14.56 5.24 5.77
CA ASP A 149 -14.98 4.63 4.52
C ASP A 149 -14.26 5.21 3.29
N GLY A 150 -13.20 5.99 3.51
CA GLY A 150 -12.41 6.63 2.46
C GLY A 150 -12.37 8.14 2.58
N LEU A 151 -11.98 8.82 1.51
CA LEU A 151 -11.83 10.28 1.52
C LEU A 151 -13.12 11.00 1.91
N ASP A 152 -12.96 12.10 2.64
CA ASP A 152 -14.05 13.05 2.92
C ASP A 152 -14.30 13.86 1.64
N LEU A 153 -15.40 13.55 0.94
CA LEU A 153 -15.72 14.15 -0.35
C LEU A 153 -15.98 15.65 -0.24
N ALA A 154 -16.65 16.09 0.84
CA ALA A 154 -16.90 17.52 1.06
C ALA A 154 -15.58 18.27 1.26
N HIS A 155 -14.63 17.66 2.00
CA HIS A 155 -13.32 18.26 2.19
C HIS A 155 -12.51 18.27 0.88
N LEU A 156 -12.57 17.20 0.07
CA LEU A 156 -11.92 17.18 -1.25
C LEU A 156 -12.44 18.34 -2.12
N GLU A 157 -13.76 18.52 -2.19
CA GLU A 157 -14.34 19.62 -2.96
C GLU A 157 -13.88 20.97 -2.44
N SER A 158 -13.86 21.14 -1.11
CA SER A 158 -13.40 22.37 -0.46
C SER A 158 -11.93 22.67 -0.83
N VAL A 159 -11.05 21.66 -0.82
CA VAL A 159 -9.65 21.84 -1.17
C VAL A 159 -9.53 22.27 -2.64
N LEU A 160 -10.25 21.60 -3.55
CA LEU A 160 -10.23 21.94 -4.98
C LEU A 160 -10.75 23.35 -5.23
N GLN A 161 -11.83 23.74 -4.56
CA GLN A 161 -12.37 25.11 -4.66
C GLN A 161 -11.37 26.16 -4.14
N SER A 162 -10.71 25.88 -3.03
CA SER A 162 -9.68 26.75 -2.48
C SER A 162 -8.53 26.95 -3.46
N LEU A 163 -8.06 25.85 -4.06
CA LEU A 163 -6.97 25.91 -5.04
C LEU A 163 -7.39 26.68 -6.30
N LYS A 164 -8.66 26.56 -6.70
CA LYS A 164 -9.21 27.35 -7.81
C LYS A 164 -9.16 28.85 -7.47
N ARG A 165 -9.63 29.23 -6.26
CA ARG A 165 -9.66 30.63 -5.84
C ARG A 165 -8.28 31.26 -5.79
N THR A 166 -7.25 30.52 -5.40
CA THR A 166 -5.88 31.04 -5.28
C THR A 166 -5.10 30.95 -6.58
N GLY A 167 -5.68 30.44 -7.66
CA GLY A 167 -5.01 30.27 -8.94
C GLY A 167 -4.03 29.11 -8.99
N GLU A 168 -4.08 28.21 -8.00
CA GLU A 168 -3.13 27.11 -7.90
C GLU A 168 -3.64 25.79 -8.50
N LEU A 169 -4.91 25.78 -8.94
CA LEU A 169 -5.51 24.56 -9.49
C LEU A 169 -4.74 24.06 -10.74
N ARG A 170 -4.13 24.97 -11.48
CA ARG A 170 -3.29 24.63 -12.66
C ARG A 170 -2.11 23.73 -12.30
N HIS A 171 -1.70 23.68 -11.03
CA HIS A 171 -0.61 22.82 -10.57
C HIS A 171 -1.06 21.47 -10.07
N VAL A 172 -2.37 21.24 -9.94
CA VAL A 172 -2.90 19.95 -9.42
C VAL A 172 -2.88 18.92 -10.52
N LYS A 173 -2.02 17.90 -10.40
CA LYS A 173 -1.83 16.91 -11.46
C LYS A 173 -2.49 15.57 -11.14
N MET A 174 -2.57 15.21 -9.86
CA MET A 174 -3.20 13.93 -9.48
C MET A 174 -3.59 13.90 -8.01
N LEU A 175 -4.43 12.91 -7.70
CA LEU A 175 -4.77 12.51 -6.34
C LEU A 175 -4.24 11.09 -6.12
N TYR A 176 -3.51 10.89 -5.02
CA TYR A 176 -2.95 9.60 -4.61
C TYR A 176 -3.80 9.00 -3.50
N LEU A 177 -4.22 7.76 -3.72
CA LEU A 177 -5.19 7.06 -2.88
C LEU A 177 -4.65 5.66 -2.54
N VAL A 178 -4.52 5.33 -1.24
CA VAL A 178 -4.20 3.97 -0.80
C VAL A 178 -5.51 3.30 -0.40
N SER A 179 -6.11 2.57 -1.33
CA SER A 179 -7.54 2.27 -1.25
C SER A 179 -7.91 0.98 -0.51
N TYR A 180 -6.93 0.14 -0.15
CA TYR A 180 -7.20 -1.14 0.52
C TYR A 180 -6.35 -1.26 1.77
N PHE A 181 -7.01 -1.38 2.94
CA PHE A 181 -6.31 -1.61 4.21
C PHE A 181 -5.13 -0.65 4.33
N GLN A 182 -5.43 0.63 4.21
CA GLN A 182 -4.48 1.73 4.03
C GLN A 182 -3.32 1.67 5.04
N ASN A 183 -2.16 1.95 4.54
CA ASN A 183 -0.91 1.86 5.30
C ASN A 183 -0.92 2.59 6.67
N UNK A 184 -1.76 3.47 6.80
CA UNK A 184 -1.75 4.08 7.98
C UNK A 184 -2.81 3.64 8.78
N THR A 185 -3.91 3.79 8.32
CA THR A 185 -5.12 3.68 9.16
C THR A 185 -5.83 2.32 9.08
N GLY A 186 -5.50 1.51 8.09
CA GLY A 186 -6.23 0.27 7.82
C GLY A 186 -7.55 0.47 7.09
N VAL A 187 -7.90 1.69 6.74
CA VAL A 187 -9.16 2.02 6.05
C VAL A 187 -9.18 1.43 4.65
N THR A 188 -10.34 0.91 4.22
CA THR A 188 -10.60 0.54 2.83
C THR A 188 -11.60 1.53 2.25
N THR A 189 -11.23 2.14 1.12
CA THR A 189 -12.09 3.12 0.44
C THR A 189 -13.22 2.41 -0.28
N ARG A 190 -14.47 2.77 0.04
CA ARG A 190 -15.65 2.22 -0.64
C ARG A 190 -15.65 2.59 -2.11
N PHE A 191 -16.14 1.66 -2.93
CA PHE A 191 -16.17 1.83 -4.39
C PHE A 191 -16.93 3.11 -4.80
N GLU A 192 -18.05 3.38 -4.14
CA GLU A 192 -18.86 4.58 -4.41
C GLU A 192 -18.06 5.86 -4.18
N LYS A 193 -17.15 5.85 -3.21
CA LYS A 193 -16.26 7.00 -2.97
C LYS A 193 -15.23 7.14 -4.08
N LYS A 194 -14.68 6.02 -4.59
CA LYS A 194 -13.76 6.09 -5.74
C LYS A 194 -14.45 6.74 -6.94
N SER A 195 -15.71 6.35 -7.20
CA SER A 195 -16.52 6.94 -8.27
C SER A 195 -16.71 8.45 -8.06
N ALA A 196 -17.08 8.84 -6.84
CA ALA A 196 -17.32 10.25 -6.51
C ALA A 196 -16.03 11.07 -6.58
N VAL A 197 -14.90 10.51 -6.15
CA VAL A 197 -13.58 11.17 -6.24
C VAL A 197 -13.25 11.45 -7.70
N LEU A 198 -13.37 10.44 -8.57
CA LEU A 198 -13.06 10.62 -9.98
C LEU A 198 -13.97 11.68 -10.63
N LYS A 199 -15.26 11.66 -10.30
CA LYS A 199 -16.23 12.65 -10.80
C LYS A 199 -15.83 14.06 -10.36
N LEU A 200 -15.41 14.23 -9.10
CA LEU A 200 -14.95 15.54 -8.60
C LEU A 200 -13.68 16.01 -9.32
N LEU A 201 -12.71 15.12 -9.51
CA LEU A 201 -11.48 15.50 -10.23
C LEU A 201 -11.81 15.96 -11.65
N LYS A 202 -12.67 15.24 -12.36
CA LYS A 202 -13.08 15.60 -13.73
C LYS A 202 -13.79 16.95 -13.77
N LYS A 203 -14.64 17.22 -12.77
CA LYS A 203 -15.35 18.50 -12.67
C LYS A 203 -14.41 19.70 -12.67
N PHE A 204 -13.23 19.57 -12.06
CA PHE A 204 -12.27 20.67 -11.92
C PHE A 204 -11.23 20.72 -13.04
N GLU A 205 -11.19 19.76 -13.96
CA GLU A 205 -10.18 19.71 -15.02
C GLU A 205 -10.26 20.92 -15.96
N ARG A 206 -11.45 21.38 -16.27
CA ARG A 206 -11.63 22.56 -17.13
C ARG A 206 -10.92 23.79 -16.53
N ASP A 207 -11.11 23.99 -15.23
CA ASP A 207 -10.48 25.13 -14.54
C ASP A 207 -8.98 24.92 -14.34
N ALA A 208 -8.56 23.67 -14.22
CA ALA A 208 -7.13 23.34 -14.13
C ALA A 208 -6.40 23.48 -15.46
N GLY A 209 -7.11 23.29 -16.58
CA GLY A 209 -6.54 23.37 -17.91
C GLY A 209 -5.86 22.09 -18.40
N HIS A 210 -6.04 20.97 -17.69
CA HIS A 210 -5.42 19.68 -18.00
C HIS A 210 -6.11 18.55 -17.24
N PRO A 211 -5.85 17.28 -17.60
CA PRO A 211 -6.38 16.15 -16.84
C PRO A 211 -5.83 16.10 -15.41
N ILE A 212 -6.64 15.60 -14.48
CA ILE A 212 -6.24 15.32 -13.10
C ILE A 212 -6.41 13.81 -12.88
N TYR A 213 -5.31 13.10 -12.70
CA TYR A 213 -5.32 11.63 -12.62
C TYR A 213 -5.61 11.14 -11.20
N LEU A 214 -6.24 9.98 -11.12
CA LEU A 214 -6.40 9.24 -9.86
C LEU A 214 -5.38 8.10 -9.84
N LEU A 215 -4.42 8.17 -8.92
CA LEU A 215 -3.41 7.12 -8.72
C LEU A 215 -3.86 6.25 -7.55
N GLU A 216 -4.36 5.06 -7.85
CA GLU A 216 -4.84 4.11 -6.85
C GLU A 216 -3.73 3.11 -6.51
N ASP A 217 -3.26 3.16 -5.27
CA ASP A 217 -2.26 2.23 -4.74
C ASP A 217 -2.98 1.09 -4.00
N ALA A 218 -2.83 -0.12 -4.50
CA ALA A 218 -3.53 -1.30 -4.00
C ALA A 218 -2.56 -2.33 -3.40
N ALA A 219 -1.46 -1.88 -2.77
CA ALA A 219 -0.40 -2.78 -2.29
C ALA A 219 -0.91 -3.84 -1.30
N TYR A 220 -1.95 -3.54 -0.53
CA TYR A 220 -2.45 -4.46 0.50
C TYR A 220 -3.73 -5.18 0.11
N ARG A 221 -4.23 -4.97 -1.12
CA ARG A 221 -5.54 -5.48 -1.55
C ARG A 221 -5.75 -6.97 -1.29
N GLU A 222 -4.72 -7.78 -1.51
CA GLU A 222 -4.82 -9.23 -1.37
C GLU A 222 -4.57 -9.72 0.07
N LEU A 223 -4.29 -8.82 1.01
CA LEU A 223 -4.15 -9.18 2.42
C LEU A 223 -5.47 -8.98 3.19
N CYS A 224 -6.58 -9.28 2.56
CA CYS A 224 -7.92 -9.33 3.15
C CYS A 224 -8.01 -10.50 4.14
N PHE A 225 -8.63 -10.30 5.30
CA PHE A 225 -8.75 -11.40 6.26
C PHE A 225 -9.88 -12.35 5.89
N CYS A 226 -9.71 -13.64 6.16
CA CYS A 226 -10.73 -14.65 5.90
C CYS A 226 -11.97 -14.40 6.77
N PRO A 227 -13.19 -14.46 6.19
CA PRO A 227 -14.43 -14.23 6.96
C PRO A 227 -14.61 -15.17 8.16
N GLU A 228 -14.03 -16.37 8.10
CA GLU A 228 -14.12 -17.38 9.18
C GLU A 228 -13.52 -16.88 10.49
N MET A 229 -12.68 -15.85 10.42
CA MET A 229 -12.02 -15.27 11.60
C MET A 229 -12.84 -14.14 12.22
N LYS A 230 -13.94 -13.73 11.61
CA LYS A 230 -14.87 -12.73 12.16
C LYS A 230 -16.03 -13.47 12.82
N GLY A 231 -16.18 -13.38 14.11
CA GLY A 231 -17.21 -14.13 14.84
C GLY A 231 -18.63 -13.94 14.31
N ARG A 232 -19.46 -14.96 14.47
CA ARG A 232 -20.92 -15.09 14.30
C ARG A 232 -21.53 -15.03 12.91
N ASP A 233 -20.93 -14.35 11.92
CA ASP A 233 -21.49 -14.34 10.56
C ASP A 233 -20.75 -15.33 9.67
N ALA A 234 -20.74 -16.59 10.08
CA ALA A 234 -20.11 -17.66 9.31
C ALA A 234 -20.83 -17.85 7.97
N LEU A 235 -20.08 -17.67 6.90
CA LEU A 235 -20.53 -18.09 5.57
C LEU A 235 -20.89 -19.58 5.61
N PRO A 236 -21.77 -20.06 4.72
CA PRO A 236 -22.17 -21.46 4.68
C PRO A 236 -20.97 -22.40 4.74
N ARG A 237 -21.08 -23.47 5.50
CA ARG A 237 -20.04 -24.50 5.60
C ARG A 237 -19.62 -24.96 4.21
N VAL A 238 -18.36 -24.68 3.85
CA VAL A 238 -17.78 -25.23 2.63
C VAL A 238 -17.68 -26.74 2.82
N GLN A 239 -18.23 -27.49 1.88
CA GLN A 239 -18.14 -28.97 1.94
C GLN A 239 -16.67 -29.38 1.92
N ALA A 240 -16.34 -30.35 2.77
CA ALA A 240 -14.97 -30.89 2.84
C ALA A 240 -14.53 -31.38 1.46
N GLY A 241 -13.42 -30.82 0.96
CA GLY A 241 -12.86 -31.20 -0.34
C GLY A 241 -12.84 -30.10 -1.40
N GLN A 242 -13.51 -28.97 -1.19
CA GLN A 242 -13.38 -27.84 -2.13
C GLN A 242 -12.14 -27.03 -1.78
N GLN A 243 -11.24 -26.88 -2.76
CA GLN A 243 -10.12 -25.95 -2.64
C GLN A 243 -10.68 -24.51 -2.62
N VAL A 244 -10.69 -23.92 -1.43
CA VAL A 244 -11.13 -22.52 -1.28
C VAL A 244 -9.92 -21.65 -1.65
N GLY A 245 -10.07 -20.87 -2.70
CA GLY A 245 -9.04 -19.92 -3.12
C GLY A 245 -8.92 -18.74 -2.14
N PRO A 246 -8.02 -17.80 -2.42
CA PRO A 246 -7.87 -16.60 -1.58
C PRO A 246 -9.18 -15.82 -1.49
N VAL A 247 -9.39 -15.19 -0.33
CA VAL A 247 -10.50 -14.25 -0.14
C VAL A 247 -10.22 -13.00 -0.97
N ILE A 248 -11.21 -12.54 -1.71
CA ILE A 248 -11.11 -11.34 -2.53
C ILE A 248 -11.71 -10.17 -1.74
N ALA A 249 -10.98 -9.06 -1.66
CA ALA A 249 -11.46 -7.85 -1.01
C ALA A 249 -12.76 -7.38 -1.68
N ARG A 250 -13.75 -7.03 -0.87
CA ARG A 250 -15.11 -6.69 -1.32
C ARG A 250 -15.12 -5.52 -2.31
N GLU A 251 -14.31 -4.49 -2.04
CA GLU A 251 -14.34 -3.26 -2.83
C GLU A 251 -13.60 -3.44 -4.15
N LYS A 252 -14.24 -3.06 -5.24
CA LYS A 252 -13.62 -3.12 -6.56
C LYS A 252 -12.63 -1.97 -6.76
N SER A 253 -11.69 -2.16 -7.68
CA SER A 253 -10.69 -1.11 -7.97
C SER A 253 -11.33 0.07 -8.71
N ALA A 254 -10.62 1.20 -8.70
CA ALA A 254 -11.06 2.39 -9.43
C ALA A 254 -11.06 2.17 -10.96
N LEU A 255 -10.41 1.11 -11.45
CA LEU A 255 -10.50 0.74 -12.88
C LEU A 255 -11.95 0.41 -13.28
N MET A 256 -12.79 0.02 -12.33
CA MET A 256 -14.20 -0.31 -12.54
C MET A 256 -15.11 0.93 -12.57
N VAL A 257 -14.58 2.10 -12.22
CA VAL A 257 -15.38 3.34 -12.19
C VAL A 257 -15.68 3.79 -13.62
N ARG A 258 -16.91 4.23 -13.86
CA ARG A 258 -17.29 4.83 -15.13
C ARG A 258 -16.40 6.04 -15.42
N GLY A 259 -15.76 6.04 -16.61
CA GLY A 259 -14.81 7.10 -16.99
C GLY A 259 -13.38 6.87 -16.51
N ALA A 260 -13.08 5.68 -15.97
CA ALA A 260 -11.74 5.36 -15.47
C ALA A 260 -10.70 5.21 -16.59
N ALA A 261 -11.13 4.87 -17.80
CA ALA A 261 -10.26 4.41 -18.89
C ALA A 261 -9.09 5.36 -19.19
N ASP A 262 -9.29 6.66 -19.05
CA ASP A 262 -8.27 7.66 -19.38
C ASP A 262 -7.81 8.49 -18.16
N ARG A 263 -8.22 8.12 -16.94
CA ARG A 263 -7.89 8.92 -15.75
C ARG A 263 -7.37 8.11 -14.57
N VAL A 264 -7.58 6.80 -14.54
CA VAL A 264 -7.17 5.97 -13.39
C VAL A 264 -5.85 5.27 -13.72
N ILE A 265 -4.90 5.40 -12.81
CA ILE A 265 -3.63 4.67 -12.80
C ILE A 265 -3.70 3.74 -11.58
N TYR A 266 -3.56 2.43 -11.81
CA TYR A 266 -3.64 1.43 -10.75
C TYR A 266 -2.25 0.87 -10.48
N ALA A 267 -1.83 0.89 -9.22
CA ALA A 267 -0.55 0.35 -8.78
C ALA A 267 -0.79 -0.92 -7.96
N GLY A 268 -0.36 -2.05 -8.50
CA GLY A 268 -0.43 -3.36 -7.83
C GLY A 268 0.95 -3.91 -7.53
N THR A 269 1.02 -4.97 -6.73
CA THR A 269 2.31 -5.55 -6.39
C THR A 269 2.18 -7.00 -5.97
N PHE A 270 3.21 -7.79 -6.24
CA PHE A 270 3.40 -9.14 -5.68
C PHE A 270 4.28 -9.11 -4.41
N THR A 271 4.75 -7.93 -4.04
CA THR A 271 5.63 -7.74 -2.87
C THR A 271 4.95 -8.18 -1.57
N LYS A 272 3.77 -7.65 -1.28
CA LYS A 272 3.11 -7.95 0.00
C LYS A 272 2.43 -9.32 0.01
N PRO A 273 1.74 -9.75 -1.07
CA PRO A 273 1.06 -11.05 -1.03
C PRO A 273 1.95 -12.26 -1.34
N PHE A 274 3.21 -12.06 -1.77
CA PHE A 274 4.09 -13.20 -2.04
C PHE A 274 5.44 -13.04 -1.35
N ALA A 275 6.34 -12.19 -1.87
CA ALA A 275 7.71 -12.09 -1.33
C ALA A 275 8.24 -10.67 -1.49
N THR A 276 8.49 -10.01 -0.38
CA THR A 276 8.95 -8.61 -0.38
C THR A 276 10.30 -8.44 -1.08
N GLY A 277 11.19 -9.43 -0.95
CA GLY A 277 12.53 -9.39 -1.56
C GLY A 277 12.53 -9.62 -3.07
N ALA A 278 11.44 -10.13 -3.65
CA ALA A 278 11.39 -10.39 -5.11
C ALA A 278 11.26 -9.11 -5.93
N ARG A 279 10.75 -8.02 -5.34
CA ARG A 279 10.66 -6.70 -5.96
C ARG A 279 9.95 -6.71 -7.33
N VAL A 280 8.77 -7.32 -7.42
CA VAL A 280 7.95 -7.28 -8.65
C VAL A 280 6.59 -6.68 -8.34
N GLY A 281 6.24 -5.64 -9.09
CA GLY A 281 4.93 -5.00 -9.06
C GLY A 281 4.48 -4.67 -10.47
N TYR A 282 3.40 -3.95 -10.57
CA TYR A 282 2.84 -3.61 -11.88
C TYR A 282 1.94 -2.38 -11.79
N GLY A 283 1.76 -1.75 -12.93
CA GLY A 283 0.79 -0.68 -13.08
C GLY A 283 -0.13 -0.92 -14.24
N VAL A 284 -1.37 -0.46 -14.14
CA VAL A 284 -2.28 -0.33 -15.27
C VAL A 284 -2.44 1.17 -15.51
N LEU A 285 -2.04 1.62 -16.71
CA LEU A 285 -1.93 3.05 -17.01
C LEU A 285 -2.63 3.40 -18.30
N PRO A 286 -3.34 4.53 -18.33
CA PRO A 286 -3.91 5.03 -19.59
C PRO A 286 -2.84 5.67 -20.48
N GLU A 287 -3.11 5.77 -21.78
CA GLU A 287 -2.30 6.62 -22.65
C GLU A 287 -2.66 8.10 -22.40
N PRO A 288 -1.72 9.02 -22.47
CA PRO A 288 -0.29 8.86 -22.84
C PRO A 288 0.63 8.50 -21.65
N VAL A 289 0.08 8.27 -20.47
CA VAL A 289 0.86 8.01 -19.25
C VAL A 289 1.66 6.71 -19.38
N PHE A 290 1.06 5.64 -19.93
CA PHE A 290 1.75 4.36 -20.14
C PHE A 290 3.04 4.56 -20.93
N THR A 291 2.97 5.24 -22.08
CA THR A 291 4.13 5.45 -22.93
C THR A 291 5.20 6.30 -22.22
N ALA A 292 4.79 7.36 -21.53
CA ALA A 292 5.72 8.22 -20.80
C ALA A 292 6.45 7.45 -19.69
N VAL A 293 5.70 6.68 -18.90
CA VAL A 293 6.28 5.90 -17.79
C VAL A 293 7.19 4.79 -18.33
N LYS A 294 6.79 4.13 -19.44
CA LYS A 294 7.64 3.11 -20.09
C LYS A 294 8.97 3.71 -20.56
N HIS A 295 8.96 4.90 -21.14
CA HIS A 295 10.19 5.57 -21.58
C HIS A 295 11.07 5.93 -20.40
N ILE A 296 10.49 6.43 -19.30
CA ILE A 296 11.23 6.73 -18.07
C ILE A 296 11.87 5.44 -17.53
N LYS A 297 11.11 4.33 -17.49
CA LYS A 297 11.64 3.05 -17.02
C LYS A 297 12.78 2.55 -17.90
N GLY A 298 12.65 2.74 -19.22
CA GLY A 298 13.71 2.38 -20.17
C GLY A 298 15.05 3.05 -19.85
N ASN A 299 15.00 4.31 -19.43
CA ASN A 299 16.19 5.07 -19.02
C ASN A 299 16.59 4.78 -17.58
N HIS A 300 15.67 4.31 -16.73
CA HIS A 300 15.90 4.08 -15.32
C HIS A 300 16.59 2.75 -15.07
N ASP A 301 16.03 1.64 -15.58
CA ASP A 301 16.56 0.30 -15.32
C ASP A 301 16.45 -0.65 -16.52
N PHE A 302 16.04 -0.15 -17.68
CA PHE A 302 15.77 -0.91 -18.89
C PHE A 302 14.57 -1.86 -18.75
N GLY A 303 14.42 -2.52 -17.62
CA GLY A 303 13.32 -3.44 -17.32
C GLY A 303 13.50 -4.11 -15.98
N THR A 304 12.41 -4.62 -15.44
CA THR A 304 12.44 -5.38 -14.19
C THR A 304 13.18 -6.70 -14.38
N ALA A 305 13.87 -7.16 -13.35
CA ALA A 305 14.68 -8.40 -13.37
C ALA A 305 13.90 -9.55 -14.01
N ASN A 306 14.37 -10.03 -15.16
CA ASN A 306 13.63 -10.99 -15.98
C ASN A 306 13.49 -12.35 -15.28
N LEU A 307 14.51 -12.81 -14.58
CA LEU A 307 14.45 -14.07 -13.84
C LEU A 307 13.28 -14.04 -12.82
N LEU A 308 13.10 -12.92 -12.14
CA LEU A 308 12.02 -12.79 -11.15
C LEU A 308 10.65 -12.67 -11.82
N GLN A 309 10.59 -12.08 -13.02
CA GLN A 309 9.36 -12.10 -13.80
C GLN A 309 8.98 -13.55 -14.14
N GLN A 310 9.95 -14.38 -14.54
CA GLN A 310 9.70 -15.78 -14.87
C GLN A 310 9.27 -16.59 -13.64
N LEU A 311 9.79 -16.25 -12.46
CA LEU A 311 9.29 -16.81 -11.20
C LEU A 311 7.77 -16.59 -11.07
N PHE A 312 7.32 -15.36 -11.29
CA PHE A 312 5.88 -15.03 -11.15
C PHE A 312 5.03 -15.61 -12.27
N VAL A 313 5.58 -15.77 -13.49
CA VAL A 313 4.87 -16.51 -14.55
C VAL A 313 4.53 -17.92 -14.03
N ARG A 314 5.50 -18.61 -13.46
CA ARG A 314 5.30 -19.97 -12.95
C ARG A 314 4.38 -20.00 -11.74
N ALA A 315 4.56 -19.08 -10.81
CA ALA A 315 3.76 -19.03 -9.58
C ALA A 315 2.28 -18.79 -9.88
N LEU A 316 1.99 -17.86 -10.81
CA LEU A 316 0.61 -17.54 -11.19
C LEU A 316 -0.01 -18.68 -12.01
N ALA A 317 0.73 -19.22 -13.00
CA ALA A 317 0.20 -20.24 -13.90
C ALA A 317 -0.07 -21.57 -13.18
N SER A 318 0.73 -21.91 -12.16
CA SER A 318 0.63 -23.20 -11.47
C SER A 318 -0.29 -23.21 -10.26
N GLY A 319 -0.84 -22.05 -9.87
CA GLY A 319 -1.65 -21.94 -8.66
C GLY A 319 -0.85 -21.80 -7.36
N ILE A 320 0.48 -21.86 -7.43
CA ILE A 320 1.37 -21.66 -6.27
C ILE A 320 1.06 -20.32 -5.58
N TYR A 321 0.90 -19.27 -6.39
CA TYR A 321 0.63 -17.92 -5.89
C TYR A 321 -0.65 -17.88 -5.06
N GLY A 322 -1.76 -18.35 -5.62
CA GLY A 322 -3.06 -18.32 -4.95
C GLY A 322 -3.08 -19.13 -3.65
N ARG A 323 -2.48 -20.32 -3.66
CA ARG A 323 -2.39 -21.12 -2.44
C ARG A 323 -1.58 -20.43 -1.34
N HIS A 324 -0.49 -19.75 -1.73
CA HIS A 324 0.30 -18.98 -0.78
C HIS A 324 -0.49 -17.81 -0.20
N VAL A 325 -1.22 -17.07 -1.04
CA VAL A 325 -2.03 -15.93 -0.58
C VAL A 325 -3.08 -16.42 0.44
N THR A 326 -3.73 -17.56 0.16
CA THR A 326 -4.71 -18.14 1.11
C THR A 326 -4.08 -18.37 2.48
N ARG A 327 -2.87 -18.95 2.52
CA ARG A 327 -2.15 -19.17 3.79
C ARG A 327 -1.81 -17.86 4.50
N LEU A 328 -1.37 -16.85 3.73
CA LEU A 328 -1.05 -15.53 4.30
C LEU A 328 -2.27 -14.87 4.92
N GLN A 329 -3.41 -14.93 4.23
CA GLN A 329 -4.65 -14.32 4.72
C GLN A 329 -5.03 -14.91 6.09
N LYS A 330 -4.95 -16.24 6.22
CA LYS A 330 -5.24 -16.93 7.49
C LYS A 330 -4.22 -16.54 8.57
N ARG A 331 -2.95 -16.49 8.21
CA ARG A 331 -1.87 -16.14 9.15
C ARG A 331 -2.04 -14.72 9.68
N TYR A 332 -2.29 -13.75 8.80
CA TYR A 332 -2.44 -12.35 9.23
C TYR A 332 -3.75 -12.12 9.98
N ALA A 333 -4.83 -12.79 9.62
CA ALA A 333 -6.07 -12.74 10.39
C ALA A 333 -5.82 -13.21 11.83
N HIS A 334 -5.06 -14.29 12.00
CA HIS A 334 -4.70 -14.81 13.34
C HIS A 334 -3.85 -13.80 14.11
N LYS A 335 -2.80 -13.24 13.48
CA LYS A 335 -1.91 -12.26 14.15
C LYS A 335 -2.68 -10.99 14.54
N ALA A 336 -3.58 -10.53 13.69
CA ALA A 336 -4.43 -9.36 13.99
C ALA A 336 -5.33 -9.64 15.20
N ARG A 337 -5.89 -10.86 15.29
CA ARG A 337 -6.71 -11.25 16.44
C ARG A 337 -5.88 -11.29 17.72
N VAL A 338 -4.67 -11.84 17.68
CA VAL A 338 -3.75 -11.82 18.83
C VAL A 338 -3.49 -10.38 19.27
N MET A 339 -3.16 -9.50 18.32
CA MET A 339 -2.89 -8.09 18.65
C MET A 339 -4.13 -7.41 19.24
N LYS A 340 -5.31 -7.64 18.68
CA LYS A 340 -6.56 -7.09 19.20
C LYS A 340 -6.74 -7.44 20.69
N LEU A 341 -6.62 -8.74 21.01
CA LEU A 341 -6.84 -9.21 22.38
C LEU A 341 -5.86 -8.59 23.37
N VAL A 342 -4.59 -8.44 22.97
CA VAL A 342 -3.60 -7.84 23.89
C VAL A 342 -3.74 -6.31 23.96
N ILE A 343 -4.20 -5.64 22.91
CA ILE A 343 -4.55 -4.21 22.97
C ILE A 343 -5.71 -4.01 23.95
N GLU A 344 -6.77 -4.81 23.83
CA GLU A 344 -7.94 -4.74 24.72
C GLU A 344 -7.53 -4.93 26.19
N LYS A 345 -6.56 -5.82 26.43
CA LYS A 345 -6.07 -6.12 27.78
C LYS A 345 -5.17 -5.02 28.35
N HIS A 346 -4.33 -4.40 27.55
CA HIS A 346 -3.21 -3.59 28.05
C HIS A 346 -3.34 -2.09 27.80
N PHE A 347 -4.06 -1.65 26.76
CA PHE A 347 -4.18 -0.22 26.48
C PHE A 347 -5.17 0.44 27.44
N PRO A 348 -4.88 1.68 27.90
CA PRO A 348 -5.87 2.43 28.69
C PRO A 348 -7.13 2.71 27.88
N PRO A 349 -8.30 2.76 28.54
CA PRO A 349 -9.56 3.05 27.82
C PRO A 349 -9.59 4.39 27.07
N ALA A 350 -8.74 5.32 27.46
CA ALA A 350 -8.66 6.63 26.79
C ALA A 350 -7.97 6.58 25.43
N VAL A 351 -7.34 5.46 25.08
CA VAL A 351 -6.70 5.28 23.77
C VAL A 351 -7.73 4.68 22.81
N GLU A 352 -8.05 5.42 21.75
CA GLU A 352 -8.88 4.91 20.66
C GLU A 352 -8.04 4.09 19.70
N TRP A 353 -8.62 3.06 19.09
CA TRP A 353 -7.91 2.29 18.06
C TRP A 353 -8.89 1.66 17.09
N TRP A 354 -8.38 1.32 15.91
CA TRP A 354 -9.18 0.79 14.80
C TRP A 354 -8.75 -0.64 14.50
N GLU A 355 -9.72 -1.56 14.51
CA GLU A 355 -9.51 -2.95 14.13
C GLU A 355 -9.46 -3.07 12.60
N PRO A 356 -8.37 -3.60 12.04
CA PRO A 356 -8.28 -3.74 10.57
C PRO A 356 -9.03 -4.97 10.06
N GLU A 357 -9.51 -4.91 8.83
CA GLU A 357 -10.12 -6.03 8.12
C GLU A 357 -9.15 -6.69 7.13
N GLY A 358 -7.91 -6.25 7.13
CA GLY A 358 -6.85 -6.75 6.27
C GLY A 358 -5.58 -5.94 6.50
N GLY A 359 -4.57 -6.17 5.68
CA GLY A 359 -3.30 -5.48 5.79
C GLY A 359 -2.46 -5.95 6.97
N LEU A 360 -1.66 -5.03 7.52
CA LEU A 360 -0.61 -5.36 8.49
C LEU A 360 -0.64 -4.48 9.74
N TYR A 361 -1.63 -3.59 9.91
CA TYR A 361 -1.50 -2.48 10.86
C TYR A 361 -2.76 -2.21 11.64
N PHE A 362 -2.56 -1.82 12.92
CA PHE A 362 -3.54 -1.13 13.75
C PHE A 362 -3.17 0.35 13.79
N TRP A 363 -4.17 1.22 13.84
CA TRP A 363 -4.00 2.66 14.03
C TRP A 363 -4.59 3.02 15.38
N ALA A 364 -3.84 3.76 16.19
CA ALA A 364 -4.28 4.15 17.53
C ALA A 364 -4.13 5.66 17.70
N ARG A 365 -5.02 6.22 18.51
CA ARG A 365 -5.08 7.65 18.80
C ARG A 365 -5.04 7.88 20.29
N LEU A 366 -4.11 8.71 20.73
CA LEU A 366 -3.97 9.12 22.12
C LEU A 366 -4.93 10.26 22.45
N PRO A 367 -5.28 10.44 23.75
CA PRO A 367 -6.10 11.59 24.16
C PRO A 367 -5.47 12.94 23.76
N HIS A 368 -6.30 13.94 23.58
CA HIS A 368 -5.85 15.29 23.28
C HIS A 368 -4.83 15.77 24.29
N GLY A 369 -3.78 16.42 23.79
CA GLY A 369 -2.71 16.95 24.62
C GLY A 369 -1.53 16.01 24.83
N LEU A 370 -1.67 14.73 24.44
CA LEU A 370 -0.58 13.78 24.56
C LEU A 370 -0.01 13.43 23.16
N SER A 371 1.23 13.82 22.91
CA SER A 371 1.88 13.57 21.64
C SER A 371 2.49 12.18 21.57
N SER A 372 2.36 11.52 20.42
CA SER A 372 3.03 10.26 20.08
C SER A 372 4.22 10.48 19.13
N GLY A 373 4.53 11.73 18.79
CA GLY A 373 5.54 12.08 17.79
C GLY A 373 6.95 11.69 18.21
N VAL A 374 7.88 11.80 17.27
CA VAL A 374 9.29 11.39 17.46
C VAL A 374 9.94 12.06 18.66
N LYS A 375 9.60 13.32 18.93
CA LYS A 375 10.18 14.10 20.04
C LYS A 375 9.35 13.98 21.33
N SER A 376 8.31 13.13 21.34
CA SER A 376 7.40 13.04 22.49
C SER A 376 7.99 12.20 23.63
N LYS A 377 7.44 12.44 24.81
CA LYS A 377 7.73 11.62 25.99
C LYS A 377 7.23 10.18 25.79
N VAL A 378 6.10 10.00 25.08
CA VAL A 378 5.56 8.66 24.78
C VAL A 378 6.58 7.87 23.93
N PHE A 379 7.08 8.47 22.85
CA PHE A 379 8.03 7.79 21.94
C PHE A 379 9.33 7.45 22.65
N SER A 380 9.92 8.42 23.36
CA SER A 380 11.20 8.21 24.06
C SER A 380 11.06 7.17 25.17
N THR A 381 9.94 7.17 25.90
CA THR A 381 9.70 6.16 26.96
C THR A 381 9.46 4.77 26.35
N ALA A 382 8.74 4.70 25.24
CA ALA A 382 8.55 3.42 24.52
C ALA A 382 9.91 2.83 24.12
N LEU A 383 10.79 3.64 23.54
CA LEU A 383 12.15 3.19 23.17
C LEU A 383 12.96 2.72 24.38
N LYS A 384 12.86 3.42 25.51
CA LYS A 384 13.54 3.02 26.76
C LYS A 384 13.02 1.69 27.29
N ASN A 385 11.79 1.33 26.94
CA ASN A 385 11.17 0.04 27.31
C ASN A 385 11.27 -0.98 26.17
N ASP A 386 12.16 -0.77 25.21
CA ASP A 386 12.46 -1.68 24.11
C ASP A 386 11.23 -2.04 23.28
N VAL A 387 10.39 -1.02 22.97
CA VAL A 387 9.29 -1.19 22.02
C VAL A 387 9.26 0.02 21.06
N LEU A 388 9.05 -0.26 19.76
CA LEU A 388 9.05 0.74 18.71
C LEU A 388 7.73 0.67 17.93
N TYR A 389 7.08 1.82 17.75
CA TYR A 389 5.91 2.01 16.88
C TYR A 389 6.25 3.08 15.84
N VAL A 390 5.38 3.28 14.85
CA VAL A 390 5.52 4.40 13.90
C VAL A 390 4.74 5.60 14.44
N PRO A 391 5.42 6.73 14.75
CA PRO A 391 4.70 7.96 15.09
C PRO A 391 3.78 8.38 13.95
N GLY A 392 2.51 8.61 14.26
CA GLY A 392 1.52 8.96 13.24
C GLY A 392 1.85 10.23 12.48
N GLU A 393 2.54 11.18 13.13
CA GLU A 393 2.87 12.47 12.50
C GLU A 393 3.64 12.31 11.18
N ILE A 394 4.44 11.24 11.02
CA ILE A 394 5.20 11.06 9.77
C ILE A 394 4.31 10.60 8.60
N CYS A 395 3.09 10.17 8.90
CA CYS A 395 2.11 9.76 7.89
C CYS A 395 1.26 10.94 7.38
N TYR A 396 1.49 12.13 7.91
CA TYR A 396 0.74 13.32 7.53
C TYR A 396 1.58 14.24 6.66
N ALA A 397 0.99 14.72 5.57
CA ALA A 397 1.66 15.67 4.67
C ALA A 397 1.95 16.99 5.39
N ASP A 398 2.98 17.69 4.93
CA ASP A 398 3.23 19.07 5.32
C ASP A 398 2.29 19.97 4.50
N ASP A 399 1.10 20.26 5.06
CA ASP A 399 0.09 21.08 4.42
C ASP A 399 -0.09 22.34 5.27
N PRO A 400 0.21 23.54 4.72
CA PRO A 400 0.07 24.76 5.51
C PRO A 400 -1.36 25.10 5.88
N ALA A 401 -2.36 24.43 5.27
CA ALA A 401 -3.77 24.70 5.53
C ALA A 401 -4.26 24.13 6.87
N ARG A 402 -3.45 23.28 7.54
CA ARG A 402 -3.86 22.73 8.84
C ARG A 402 -2.64 22.42 9.72
N ARG A 403 -2.83 22.38 11.03
CA ARG A 403 -1.81 21.91 11.96
C ARG A 403 -1.66 20.39 11.83
N LYS A 404 -0.42 19.90 11.71
CA LYS A 404 -0.13 18.47 11.56
C LYS A 404 -0.53 17.71 12.84
N PRO A 405 -1.37 16.67 12.74
CA PRO A 405 -1.69 15.83 13.90
C PRO A 405 -0.43 15.11 14.42
N ASN A 406 -0.34 14.97 15.74
CA ASN A 406 0.83 14.36 16.37
C ASN A 406 0.48 13.44 17.54
N HIS A 407 -0.79 12.99 17.62
CA HIS A 407 -1.27 12.18 18.76
C HIS A 407 -1.74 10.78 18.33
N GLU A 408 -1.23 10.30 17.18
CA GLU A 408 -1.61 9.00 16.64
C GLU A 408 -0.37 8.13 16.41
N MET A 409 -0.58 6.83 16.30
CA MET A 409 0.50 5.87 16.06
C MET A 409 0.03 4.69 15.21
N ARG A 410 0.94 4.17 14.37
CA ARG A 410 0.70 2.95 13.60
C ARG A 410 1.46 1.80 14.26
N ILE A 411 0.75 0.70 14.47
CA ILE A 411 1.28 -0.49 15.15
C ILE A 411 1.17 -1.67 14.18
N SER A 412 2.32 -2.28 13.86
CA SER A 412 2.40 -3.37 12.87
C SER A 412 2.39 -4.74 13.56
N PHE A 413 1.55 -5.65 13.06
CA PHE A 413 1.61 -7.06 13.41
C PHE A 413 2.29 -7.91 12.31
N GLY A 414 2.76 -7.27 11.25
CA GLY A 414 3.27 -7.98 10.08
C GLY A 414 4.43 -8.91 10.40
N SER A 415 5.56 -8.35 10.83
CA SER A 415 6.79 -9.12 11.05
C SER A 415 6.92 -9.69 12.45
N ALA A 416 6.30 -9.09 13.46
CA ALA A 416 6.47 -9.50 14.84
C ALA A 416 5.91 -10.90 15.08
N SER A 417 6.61 -11.71 15.87
CA SER A 417 6.09 -13.00 16.32
C SER A 417 4.90 -12.79 17.26
N GLU A 418 4.09 -13.83 17.48
CA GLU A 418 2.97 -13.71 18.45
C GLU A 418 3.48 -13.32 19.83
N LYS A 419 4.61 -13.90 20.26
CA LYS A 419 5.25 -13.56 21.53
C LYS A 419 5.62 -12.06 21.55
N ASP A 420 6.22 -11.57 20.46
CA ASP A 420 6.62 -10.16 20.39
C ASP A 420 5.42 -9.23 20.33
N ILE A 421 4.33 -9.64 19.67
CA ILE A 421 3.08 -8.88 19.68
C ILE A 421 2.57 -8.74 21.12
N GLN A 422 2.48 -9.87 21.84
CA GLN A 422 2.00 -9.88 23.23
C GLN A 422 2.88 -9.02 24.13
N GLU A 423 4.19 -9.25 24.08
CA GLU A 423 5.16 -8.53 24.91
C GLU A 423 5.25 -7.05 24.55
N GLY A 424 5.32 -6.75 23.25
CA GLY A 424 5.46 -5.36 22.78
C GLY A 424 4.23 -4.52 23.13
N ILE A 425 3.03 -5.07 22.94
CA ILE A 425 1.80 -4.35 23.30
C ILE A 425 1.69 -4.19 24.83
N ALA A 426 2.11 -5.21 25.61
CA ALA A 426 2.12 -5.08 27.06
C ALA A 426 3.05 -3.95 27.52
N ARG A 427 4.25 -3.88 26.95
CA ARG A 427 5.21 -2.79 27.24
C ARG A 427 4.64 -1.43 26.85
N LEU A 428 4.09 -1.33 25.65
CA LEU A 428 3.51 -0.06 25.15
C LEU A 428 2.32 0.34 26.04
N GLY A 429 1.45 -0.61 26.41
CA GLY A 429 0.33 -0.35 27.31
C GLY A 429 0.78 0.18 28.67
N LYS A 430 1.86 -0.39 29.23
CA LYS A 430 2.44 0.09 30.49
C LYS A 430 2.94 1.54 30.35
N VAL A 431 3.61 1.87 29.24
CA VAL A 431 4.06 3.23 28.98
C VAL A 431 2.87 4.19 28.91
N LEU A 432 1.82 3.80 28.18
CA LEU A 432 0.62 4.64 28.02
C LEU A 432 -0.09 4.86 29.35
N ARG A 433 -0.28 3.81 30.16
CA ARG A 433 -0.93 3.94 31.48
C ARG A 433 -0.16 4.86 32.43
N LYS A 434 1.15 4.94 32.29
CA LYS A 434 1.98 5.81 33.12
C LYS A 434 1.88 7.28 32.71
N LEU A 435 1.60 7.55 31.42
CA LEU A 435 1.65 8.90 30.85
C LEU A 435 0.27 9.50 30.61
N ILE A 436 -0.80 8.69 30.65
CA ILE A 436 -2.20 9.10 30.59
C ILE A 436 -2.79 9.18 32.01
#